data_6e78b7429e78e93e7fc9f68acc45353a
#
_entry.id   6e78b7429e78e93e7fc9f68acc45353a
#
_cell.length_a   1.000
_cell.length_b   1.000
_cell.length_c   1.000
_cell.angle_alpha   90.00
_cell.angle_beta   90.00
_cell.angle_gamma   90.00
#
_symmetry.space_group_name_H-M   'P 1'
#
loop_
_entity.id
_entity.type
_entity.pdbx_description
1 polymer ?
#
loop_
_entity_poly.entity_id
_entity_poly.type
_entity_poly.pdbx_seq_one_letter_code
_entity_poly.pdbx_strand_id
1 'polypeptide(L)' 'MGRFILSSTTRRTDCGRYAASLSIRSGRGEGTHDRVYRFIPLFPSSEAAAQYALDQGLGYLHQ' A
#
# COMPACT_ATOMS: atom_id res chain seq x y z
N MET A 1 -18.61 4.65 12.15
CA MET A 1 -17.53 4.99 11.24
C MET A 1 -16.47 3.91 11.22
N GLY A 2 -16.03 3.55 10.05
CA GLY A 2 -15.01 2.56 9.89
C GLY A 2 -13.63 3.13 10.11
N ARG A 3 -12.71 2.27 10.49
CA ARG A 3 -11.31 2.64 10.59
C ARG A 3 -10.56 2.00 9.46
N PHE A 4 -9.58 2.71 8.94
CA PHE A 4 -8.73 2.19 7.88
C PHE A 4 -7.30 2.13 8.38
N ILE A 5 -6.67 1.00 8.14
CA ILE A 5 -5.26 0.82 8.46
C ILE A 5 -4.53 0.64 7.15
N LEU A 6 -3.60 1.55 6.87
CA LEU A 6 -2.78 1.50 5.68
C LEU A 6 -1.42 0.92 6.04
N SER A 7 -1.01 -0.08 5.31
CA SER A 7 0.30 -0.67 5.47
C SER A 7 0.99 -0.74 4.13
N SER A 8 2.08 0.00 3.99
CA SER A 8 2.87 -0.07 2.77
C SER A 8 3.93 -1.14 2.93
N THR A 9 4.16 -1.90 1.88
CA THR A 9 5.16 -2.93 1.86
C THR A 9 6.03 -2.76 0.63
N THR A 10 7.33 -2.92 0.80
CA THR A 10 8.25 -2.87 -0.31
C THR A 10 8.97 -4.19 -0.41
N ARG A 11 9.31 -4.57 -1.64
CA ARG A 11 10.00 -5.82 -1.89
C ARG A 11 11.10 -5.56 -2.91
N ARG A 12 12.30 -6.02 -2.59
CA ARG A 12 13.41 -5.91 -3.51
C ARG A 12 13.26 -6.93 -4.62
N THR A 13 13.40 -6.47 -5.85
CA THR A 13 13.35 -7.33 -7.02
C THR A 13 14.75 -7.78 -7.42
N ASP A 14 14.80 -8.73 -8.35
CA ASP A 14 16.09 -9.28 -8.82
C ASP A 14 16.95 -8.23 -9.50
N CYS A 15 16.34 -7.20 -10.06
CA CYS A 15 17.11 -6.14 -10.73
C CYS A 15 17.58 -5.05 -9.78
N GLY A 16 17.38 -5.23 -8.47
CA GLY A 16 17.85 -4.27 -7.48
C GLY A 16 16.91 -3.10 -7.27
N ARG A 17 15.73 -3.15 -7.85
CA ARG A 17 14.71 -2.13 -7.64
C ARG A 17 13.68 -2.62 -6.64
N TYR A 18 12.81 -1.73 -6.22
CA TYR A 18 11.82 -2.04 -5.21
C TYR A 18 10.42 -1.96 -5.78
N ALA A 19 9.65 -3.00 -5.50
CA ALA A 19 8.24 -3.04 -5.84
C ALA A 19 7.44 -2.53 -4.65
N ALA A 20 6.39 -1.75 -4.92
CA ALA A 20 5.54 -1.20 -3.89
C ALA A 20 4.22 -1.97 -3.85
N SER A 21 3.72 -2.15 -2.65
CA SER A 21 2.37 -2.67 -2.46
C SER A 21 1.75 -1.98 -1.26
N LEU A 22 0.44 -1.93 -1.26
CA LEU A 22 -0.32 -1.27 -0.20
C LEU A 22 -1.42 -2.20 0.27
N SER A 23 -1.50 -2.40 1.57
CA SER A 23 -2.57 -3.14 2.18
C SER A 23 -3.49 -2.16 2.90
N ILE A 24 -4.77 -2.23 2.58
CA ILE A 24 -5.77 -1.41 3.24
C ILE A 24 -6.70 -2.35 4.00
N ARG A 25 -6.67 -2.23 5.30
CA ARG A 25 -7.56 -2.99 6.14
C ARG A 25 -8.65 -2.09 6.66
N SER A 26 -9.87 -2.46 6.42
CA SER A 26 -11.02 -1.77 7.00
C SER A 26 -11.80 -2.78 7.81
N GLY A 27 -12.25 -2.36 8.99
CA GLY A 27 -13.01 -3.23 9.85
C GLY A 27 -14.06 -2.45 10.60
N ARG A 28 -15.20 -3.08 10.78
CA ARG A 28 -16.28 -2.48 11.54
C ARG A 28 -17.09 -3.61 12.15
N GLY A 29 -17.11 -3.64 13.48
CA GLY A 29 -17.82 -4.70 14.17
C GLY A 29 -17.22 -6.05 13.89
N GLU A 30 -18.01 -6.96 13.34
CA GLU A 30 -17.58 -8.33 13.12
C GLU A 30 -16.88 -8.56 11.79
N GLY A 31 -16.95 -7.61 10.87
CA GLY A 31 -16.38 -7.79 9.56
C GLY A 31 -15.12 -6.98 9.35
N THR A 32 -14.11 -7.61 8.80
CA THR A 32 -12.92 -6.91 8.35
C THR A 32 -12.70 -7.22 6.89
N HIS A 33 -12.28 -6.22 6.15
CA HIS A 33 -11.97 -6.37 4.74
C HIS A 33 -10.54 -5.92 4.50
N ASP A 34 -9.77 -6.81 3.89
CA ASP A 34 -8.40 -6.50 3.53
C ASP A 34 -8.30 -6.41 2.02
N ARG A 35 -7.70 -5.35 1.55
CA ARG A 35 -7.41 -5.19 0.13
C ARG A 35 -5.93 -4.94 -0.03
N VAL A 36 -5.34 -5.61 -1.01
CA VAL A 36 -3.93 -5.42 -1.30
C VAL A 36 -3.81 -4.92 -2.72
N TYR A 37 -3.14 -3.78 -2.86
CA TYR A 37 -2.86 -3.18 -4.16
C TYR A 37 -1.40 -3.35 -4.46
N ARG A 38 -1.10 -3.85 -5.64
CA ARG A 38 0.27 -3.96 -6.12
C ARG A 38 0.47 -2.96 -7.22
N PHE A 39 1.57 -2.24 -7.12
CA PHE A 39 1.87 -1.21 -8.10
C PHE A 39 2.89 -1.73 -9.11
N ILE A 40 2.64 -1.41 -10.37
CA ILE A 40 3.49 -1.88 -11.46
C ILE A 40 4.85 -1.20 -11.48
N PRO A 41 4.95 0.12 -11.26
CA PRO A 41 6.24 0.80 -11.30
C PRO A 41 7.21 0.27 -10.26
N LEU A 42 8.48 0.21 -10.64
CA LEU A 42 9.56 -0.13 -9.73
C LEU A 42 10.29 1.14 -9.34
N PHE A 43 10.84 1.14 -8.14
CA PHE A 43 11.46 2.34 -7.57
C PHE A 43 12.92 2.08 -7.23
N PRO A 44 13.76 3.12 -7.28
CA PRO A 44 15.18 2.96 -6.97
C PRO A 44 15.48 2.74 -5.49
N SER A 45 14.53 3.05 -4.61
CA SER A 45 14.73 2.86 -3.18
C SER A 45 13.44 2.40 -2.52
N SER A 46 13.58 1.76 -1.35
CA SER A 46 12.42 1.32 -0.60
C SER A 46 11.62 2.52 -0.09
N GLU A 47 12.29 3.61 0.23
CA GLU A 47 11.60 4.81 0.69
C GLU A 47 10.69 5.38 -0.39
N ALA A 48 11.19 5.45 -1.63
CA ALA A 48 10.40 5.94 -2.75
C ALA A 48 9.19 5.05 -2.99
N ALA A 49 9.38 3.73 -2.92
CA ALA A 49 8.30 2.78 -3.11
C ALA A 49 7.24 2.92 -2.02
N ALA A 50 7.67 3.02 -0.77
CA ALA A 50 6.74 3.17 0.34
C ALA A 50 5.97 4.48 0.26
N GLN A 51 6.65 5.56 -0.09
CA GLN A 51 6.00 6.87 -0.22
C GLN A 51 4.94 6.85 -1.31
N TYR A 52 5.26 6.25 -2.45
CA TYR A 52 4.31 6.12 -3.54
C TYR A 52 3.07 5.34 -3.09
N ALA A 53 3.28 4.23 -2.41
CA ALA A 53 2.17 3.40 -1.94
C ALA A 53 1.26 4.17 -0.99
N LEU A 54 1.85 4.91 -0.05
CA LEU A 54 1.06 5.69 0.89
C LEU A 54 0.30 6.82 0.20
N ASP A 55 0.94 7.50 -0.75
CA ASP A 55 0.29 8.56 -1.50
C ASP A 55 -0.92 8.04 -2.27
N GLN A 56 -0.78 6.89 -2.90
CA GLN A 56 -1.89 6.27 -3.62
C GLN A 56 -2.99 5.85 -2.66
N GLY A 57 -2.60 5.30 -1.51
CA GLY A 57 -3.57 4.89 -0.51
C GLY A 57 -4.40 6.05 0.01
N LEU A 58 -3.77 7.19 0.28
CA LEU A 58 -4.49 8.37 0.72
C LEU A 58 -5.46 8.86 -0.35
N GLY A 59 -5.08 8.74 -1.61
CA GLY A 59 -5.97 9.10 -2.71
C GLY A 59 -7.22 8.23 -2.74
N TYR A 60 -7.07 6.94 -2.48
CA TYR A 60 -8.23 6.05 -2.44
C TYR A 60 -9.19 6.38 -1.31
N LEU A 61 -8.66 6.81 -0.16
CA LEU A 61 -9.50 7.13 0.97
C LEU A 61 -10.24 8.45 0.83
N HIS A 62 -9.76 9.32 -0.02
CA HIS A 62 -10.37 10.63 -0.23
C HIS A 62 -11.40 10.67 -1.36
N GLN A 63 -11.68 9.53 -1.94
CA GLN A 63 -12.70 9.48 -2.99
C GLN A 63 -14.12 9.50 -2.45
#